data_c97989672bc16560c2a1a4cdc57d68d8
#
_entry.id   c97989672bc16560c2a1a4cdc57d68d8
#
_cell.length_a   1.000
_cell.length_b   1.000
_cell.length_c   1.000
_cell.angle_alpha   90.00
_cell.angle_beta   90.00
_cell.angle_gamma   90.00
#
_symmetry.space_group_name_H-M   'P 1'
#
loop_
_entity.id
_entity.type
_entity.pdbx_description
1 polymer ?
#
loop_
_entity_poly.entity_id
_entity_poly.type
_entity_poly.pdbx_seq_one_letter_code
_entity_poly.pdbx_strand_id
1 'polypeptide(L)'
;MKTWQLSRLEHLAFTEFMEMAEDAIFDPDYPANGSFHQRRRGSRAYWYYQRHAGMGPSGRQIVESRYVGKTGDPAIEERIADFARIKEQHRIRRRLIAMLRHAGLPSPRPEDQQIVTALARTGIFKAGGVLIGPMALQSYCGLLGTRMASAVASDDVGPHDDGDEHAIIVPPDNETANITPKLSEKGRVRVVRLAPAITNDLRLTHYLVDQPVRSALICDDAISVRVPDPARFAFYRLVLSQLRAPNTTAAKTAKDRRQIEELIRANTAAGRTFELAEAWGLMWHGYAGLRKALAEGALALGDKPLTLLASACHRFGEEPFADATDPAAALRAAIGKGRHSKRA
;
A
#
# COMPACT_ATOMS: atom_id res chain seq x y z
N MET A 1 -5.07 9.59 24.70
CA MET A 1 -4.12 8.96 23.73
C MET A 1 -4.82 7.83 23.05
N LYS A 2 -4.78 7.76 21.69
CA LYS A 2 -5.31 6.61 20.96
C LYS A 2 -4.44 5.38 21.20
N THR A 3 -5.06 4.22 21.42
CA THR A 3 -4.35 2.95 21.59
C THR A 3 -3.58 2.58 20.31
N TRP A 4 -2.51 1.80 20.42
CA TRP A 4 -1.74 1.34 19.27
C TRP A 4 -2.55 0.45 18.33
N GLN A 5 -3.44 -0.40 18.86
CA GLN A 5 -4.38 -1.19 18.07
C GLN A 5 -5.66 -0.40 17.75
N LEU A 6 -6.22 -0.64 16.58
CA LEU A 6 -7.56 -0.20 16.24
C LEU A 6 -8.59 -0.94 17.10
N SER A 7 -9.68 -0.28 17.42
CA SER A 7 -10.85 -0.97 17.94
C SER A 7 -11.43 -1.93 16.88
N ARG A 8 -12.18 -2.92 17.31
CA ARG A 8 -12.86 -3.84 16.38
C ARG A 8 -13.72 -3.10 15.35
N LEU A 9 -14.40 -2.04 15.77
CA LEU A 9 -15.23 -1.25 14.87
C LEU A 9 -14.39 -0.50 13.81
N GLU A 10 -13.28 0.10 14.22
CA GLU A 10 -12.38 0.80 13.30
C GLU A 10 -11.75 -0.16 12.28
N HIS A 11 -11.39 -1.39 12.71
CA HIS A 11 -10.83 -2.39 11.81
C HIS A 11 -11.89 -2.93 10.83
N LEU A 12 -13.11 -3.21 11.29
CA LEU A 12 -14.23 -3.59 10.43
C LEU A 12 -14.54 -2.49 9.41
N ALA A 13 -14.49 -1.22 9.83
CA ALA A 13 -14.69 -0.10 8.92
C ALA A 13 -13.61 -0.02 7.83
N PHE A 14 -12.36 -0.39 8.14
CA PHE A 14 -11.31 -0.47 7.12
C PHE A 14 -11.55 -1.65 6.16
N THR A 15 -12.02 -2.79 6.65
CA THR A 15 -12.38 -3.93 5.80
C THR A 15 -13.49 -3.55 4.82
N GLU A 16 -14.56 -2.94 5.30
CA GLU A 16 -15.65 -2.43 4.46
C GLU A 16 -15.16 -1.39 3.45
N PHE A 17 -14.31 -0.46 3.90
CA PHE A 17 -13.69 0.54 3.03
C PHE A 17 -12.85 -0.10 1.92
N MET A 18 -12.10 -1.16 2.22
CA MET A 18 -11.28 -1.89 1.26
C MET A 18 -12.14 -2.61 0.21
N GLU A 19 -13.24 -3.25 0.62
CA GLU A 19 -14.18 -3.90 -0.30
C GLU A 19 -14.84 -2.87 -1.23
N MET A 20 -15.28 -1.74 -0.68
CA MET A 20 -15.88 -0.67 -1.48
C MET A 20 -14.91 0.04 -2.41
N ALA A 21 -13.60 -0.10 -2.21
CA ALA A 21 -12.58 0.54 -3.07
C ALA A 21 -12.52 -0.07 -4.48
N GLU A 22 -13.01 -1.28 -4.68
CA GLU A 22 -12.91 -1.97 -5.98
C GLU A 22 -13.96 -1.51 -6.99
N ASP A 23 -15.15 -1.12 -6.52
CA ASP A 23 -16.33 -0.97 -7.38
C ASP A 23 -16.61 0.46 -7.85
N ALA A 24 -15.78 1.43 -7.49
CA ALA A 24 -16.18 2.81 -7.60
C ALA A 24 -15.28 3.65 -8.48
N ILE A 25 -15.44 3.49 -9.76
CA ILE A 25 -14.85 4.44 -10.72
C ILE A 25 -16.01 5.24 -11.35
N PHE A 26 -16.06 6.55 -11.06
CA PHE A 26 -16.91 7.44 -11.82
C PHE A 26 -16.42 7.52 -13.27
N ASP A 27 -17.37 7.53 -14.20
CA ASP A 27 -17.09 7.90 -15.57
C ASP A 27 -16.41 9.28 -15.57
N PRO A 28 -15.24 9.47 -16.22
CA PRO A 28 -14.57 10.76 -16.31
C PRO A 28 -15.48 11.87 -16.85
N ASP A 29 -16.43 11.53 -17.71
CA ASP A 29 -17.39 12.45 -18.27
C ASP A 29 -18.49 12.88 -17.28
N TYR A 30 -18.71 12.09 -16.21
CA TYR A 30 -19.75 12.31 -15.20
C TYR A 30 -19.19 12.22 -13.77
N PRO A 31 -18.33 13.18 -13.35
CA PRO A 31 -17.69 13.14 -12.03
C PRO A 31 -18.71 13.30 -10.87
N ALA A 32 -18.30 12.87 -9.68
CA ALA A 32 -19.16 12.81 -8.47
C ALA A 32 -19.82 14.12 -8.07
N ASN A 33 -19.23 15.27 -8.42
CA ASN A 33 -19.70 16.59 -8.03
C ASN A 33 -20.86 17.12 -8.89
N GLY A 34 -21.38 16.30 -9.81
CA GLY A 34 -22.52 16.63 -10.64
C GLY A 34 -23.78 15.82 -10.34
N SER A 35 -24.81 16.04 -11.13
CA SER A 35 -26.09 15.33 -11.06
C SER A 35 -26.80 15.34 -12.40
N PHE A 36 -27.64 14.34 -12.63
CA PHE A 36 -28.49 14.26 -13.80
C PHE A 36 -29.84 14.95 -13.53
N HIS A 37 -30.29 15.75 -14.48
CA HIS A 37 -31.56 16.48 -14.42
C HIS A 37 -32.33 16.33 -15.71
N GLN A 38 -33.66 16.17 -15.61
CA GLN A 38 -34.54 16.18 -16.78
C GLN A 38 -34.94 17.60 -17.13
N ARG A 39 -34.93 17.92 -18.43
CA ARG A 39 -35.50 19.15 -18.99
C ARG A 39 -36.50 18.81 -20.07
N ARG A 40 -37.68 19.40 -19.99
CA ARG A 40 -38.72 19.25 -21.01
C ARG A 40 -38.59 20.33 -22.10
N ARG A 41 -38.73 19.92 -23.34
CA ARG A 41 -38.89 20.80 -24.49
C ARG A 41 -40.13 20.35 -25.29
N GLY A 42 -41.24 21.08 -25.16
CA GLY A 42 -42.54 20.64 -25.69
C GLY A 42 -43.00 19.34 -25.06
N SER A 43 -43.36 18.36 -25.87
CA SER A 43 -43.81 17.01 -25.44
C SER A 43 -42.67 16.06 -25.12
N ARG A 44 -41.41 16.44 -25.31
CA ARG A 44 -40.25 15.58 -25.13
C ARG A 44 -39.43 15.95 -23.92
N ALA A 45 -38.89 14.97 -23.20
CA ALA A 45 -37.99 15.17 -22.09
C ALA A 45 -36.58 14.66 -22.45
N TYR A 46 -35.58 15.31 -21.90
CA TYR A 46 -34.18 15.05 -22.16
C TYR A 46 -33.37 15.10 -20.89
N TRP A 47 -32.36 14.25 -20.79
CA TRP A 47 -31.41 14.22 -19.69
C TRP A 47 -30.23 15.15 -19.95
N TYR A 48 -29.88 15.91 -18.92
CA TYR A 48 -28.72 16.80 -18.84
C TYR A 48 -27.92 16.46 -17.59
N TYR A 49 -26.61 16.40 -17.71
CA TYR A 49 -25.71 16.34 -16.57
C TYR A 49 -25.26 17.78 -16.23
N GLN A 50 -25.31 18.13 -14.94
CA GLN A 50 -24.89 19.43 -14.43
C GLN A 50 -23.84 19.26 -13.35
N ARG A 51 -22.82 20.10 -13.40
CA ARG A 51 -21.81 20.20 -12.34
C ARG A 51 -21.42 21.64 -12.05
N HIS A 52 -20.96 21.90 -10.82
CA HIS A 52 -20.33 23.15 -10.46
C HIS A 52 -18.88 23.14 -10.96
N ALA A 53 -18.55 24.14 -11.81
CA ALA A 53 -17.22 24.27 -12.45
C ALA A 53 -16.33 25.33 -11.77
N GLY A 54 -16.76 25.87 -10.63
CA GLY A 54 -16.06 26.92 -9.89
C GLY A 54 -16.81 28.22 -9.74
N MET A 55 -16.12 29.26 -9.32
CA MET A 55 -16.66 30.62 -9.18
C MET A 55 -16.19 31.48 -10.36
N GLY A 56 -17.12 32.19 -10.99
CA GLY A 56 -16.79 33.16 -12.03
C GLY A 56 -16.19 34.47 -11.47
N PRO A 57 -15.66 35.33 -12.33
CA PRO A 57 -15.10 36.64 -11.93
C PRO A 57 -16.07 37.53 -11.14
N SER A 58 -17.36 37.31 -11.31
CA SER A 58 -18.46 38.06 -10.63
C SER A 58 -18.88 37.43 -9.29
N GLY A 59 -18.15 36.42 -8.77
CA GLY A 59 -18.51 35.67 -7.55
C GLY A 59 -19.73 34.75 -7.72
N ARG A 60 -20.24 34.56 -8.94
CA ARG A 60 -21.34 33.63 -9.20
C ARG A 60 -20.79 32.24 -9.51
N GLN A 61 -21.49 31.22 -9.02
CA GLN A 61 -21.15 29.82 -9.34
C GLN A 61 -21.35 29.57 -10.84
N ILE A 62 -20.31 29.01 -11.48
CA ILE A 62 -20.40 28.53 -12.85
C ILE A 62 -20.98 27.12 -12.81
N VAL A 63 -22.11 26.94 -13.49
CA VAL A 63 -22.73 25.63 -13.66
C VAL A 63 -22.57 25.20 -15.11
N GLU A 64 -21.79 24.15 -15.32
CA GLU A 64 -21.70 23.50 -16.62
C GLU A 64 -22.87 22.53 -16.78
N SER A 65 -23.53 22.58 -17.95
CA SER A 65 -24.65 21.71 -18.30
C SER A 65 -24.36 21.01 -19.62
N ARG A 66 -24.32 19.70 -19.62
CA ARG A 66 -24.06 18.85 -20.80
C ARG A 66 -25.30 18.05 -21.15
N TYR A 67 -25.66 18.02 -22.41
CA TYR A 67 -26.72 17.14 -22.93
C TYR A 67 -26.26 15.70 -22.89
N VAL A 68 -27.12 14.77 -22.45
CA VAL A 68 -26.83 13.33 -22.33
C VAL A 68 -27.65 12.52 -23.33
N GLY A 69 -28.95 12.77 -23.41
CA GLY A 69 -29.81 12.07 -24.37
C GLY A 69 -31.31 12.22 -24.07
N LYS A 70 -32.12 11.41 -24.75
CA LYS A 70 -33.59 11.41 -24.57
C LYS A 70 -33.95 10.58 -23.33
N THR A 71 -35.00 11.02 -22.63
CA THR A 71 -35.65 10.21 -21.60
C THR A 71 -36.31 8.99 -22.23
N GLY A 72 -36.18 7.84 -21.60
CA GLY A 72 -36.69 6.58 -22.09
C GLY A 72 -35.74 5.80 -23.03
N ASP A 73 -34.54 6.32 -23.25
CA ASP A 73 -33.46 5.55 -23.88
C ASP A 73 -32.86 4.59 -22.84
N PRO A 74 -32.95 3.23 -23.05
CA PRO A 74 -32.52 2.27 -22.05
C PRO A 74 -31.06 2.42 -21.63
N ALA A 75 -30.16 2.70 -22.56
CA ALA A 75 -28.73 2.85 -22.28
C ALA A 75 -28.43 4.09 -21.40
N ILE A 76 -29.22 5.15 -21.58
CA ILE A 76 -29.10 6.38 -20.81
C ILE A 76 -29.69 6.19 -19.40
N GLU A 77 -30.84 5.54 -19.29
CA GLU A 77 -31.48 5.25 -18.01
C GLU A 77 -30.61 4.31 -17.15
N GLU A 78 -30.00 3.29 -17.74
CA GLU A 78 -29.04 2.39 -17.09
C GLU A 78 -27.82 3.18 -16.56
N ARG A 79 -27.23 4.05 -17.39
CA ARG A 79 -26.09 4.90 -16.99
C ARG A 79 -26.47 5.81 -15.82
N ILE A 80 -27.67 6.37 -15.81
CA ILE A 80 -28.14 7.25 -14.73
C ILE A 80 -28.37 6.45 -13.45
N ALA A 81 -28.90 5.24 -13.56
CA ALA A 81 -29.11 4.34 -12.43
C ALA A 81 -27.75 3.92 -11.83
N ASP A 82 -26.78 3.56 -12.66
CA ASP A 82 -25.43 3.25 -12.24
C ASP A 82 -24.73 4.43 -11.57
N PHE A 83 -24.85 5.62 -12.14
CA PHE A 83 -24.32 6.83 -11.52
C PHE A 83 -24.91 7.07 -10.14
N ALA A 84 -26.21 6.90 -9.97
CA ALA A 84 -26.89 7.08 -8.68
C ALA A 84 -26.36 6.07 -7.66
N ARG A 85 -26.19 4.81 -8.05
CA ARG A 85 -25.62 3.74 -7.23
C ARG A 85 -24.18 4.06 -6.83
N ILE A 86 -23.33 4.43 -7.78
CA ILE A 86 -21.92 4.80 -7.54
C ILE A 86 -21.85 6.04 -6.63
N LYS A 87 -22.72 7.01 -6.81
CA LYS A 87 -22.77 8.22 -5.98
C LYS A 87 -23.15 7.93 -4.53
N GLU A 88 -24.08 7.01 -4.29
CA GLU A 88 -24.43 6.58 -2.93
C GLU A 88 -23.27 5.83 -2.27
N GLN A 89 -22.63 4.91 -2.97
CA GLN A 89 -21.42 4.23 -2.50
C GLN A 89 -20.29 5.23 -2.20
N HIS A 90 -20.10 6.23 -3.06
CA HIS A 90 -19.12 7.29 -2.81
C HIS A 90 -19.43 8.07 -1.52
N ARG A 91 -20.72 8.35 -1.25
CA ARG A 91 -21.14 9.01 0.00
C ARG A 91 -20.79 8.16 1.23
N ILE A 92 -21.00 6.87 1.17
CA ILE A 92 -20.65 5.94 2.25
C ILE A 92 -19.13 5.92 2.42
N ARG A 93 -18.37 5.77 1.34
CA ARG A 93 -16.89 5.80 1.40
C ARG A 93 -16.35 7.08 2.02
N ARG A 94 -16.91 8.24 1.68
CA ARG A 94 -16.53 9.51 2.29
C ARG A 94 -16.73 9.54 3.80
N ARG A 95 -17.79 8.90 4.31
CA ARG A 95 -18.02 8.76 5.75
C ARG A 95 -16.98 7.82 6.38
N LEU A 96 -16.69 6.68 5.74
CA LEU A 96 -15.65 5.76 6.18
C LEU A 96 -14.28 6.44 6.20
N ILE A 97 -13.91 7.20 5.16
CA ILE A 97 -12.68 8.00 5.11
C ILE A 97 -12.58 8.93 6.32
N ALA A 98 -13.64 9.70 6.59
CA ALA A 98 -13.65 10.61 7.73
C ALA A 98 -13.47 9.87 9.06
N MET A 99 -14.14 8.73 9.24
CA MET A 99 -14.03 7.89 10.42
C MET A 99 -12.62 7.30 10.56
N LEU A 100 -12.04 6.77 9.50
CA LEU A 100 -10.71 6.17 9.52
C LEU A 100 -9.60 7.20 9.76
N ARG A 101 -9.71 8.40 9.16
CA ARG A 101 -8.83 9.54 9.47
C ARG A 101 -8.97 9.97 10.93
N HIS A 102 -10.19 10.04 11.44
CA HIS A 102 -10.44 10.34 12.86
C HIS A 102 -9.89 9.23 13.76
N ALA A 103 -9.93 7.99 13.34
CA ALA A 103 -9.28 6.86 14.01
C ALA A 103 -7.75 6.99 14.04
N GLY A 104 -7.16 7.85 13.24
CA GLY A 104 -5.71 8.11 13.16
C GLY A 104 -4.98 7.23 12.17
N LEU A 105 -5.69 6.65 11.19
CA LEU A 105 -5.01 6.00 10.08
C LEU A 105 -4.40 7.04 9.14
N PRO A 106 -3.21 6.75 8.60
CA PRO A 106 -2.50 7.67 7.73
C PRO A 106 -3.19 7.80 6.36
N SER A 107 -3.01 8.96 5.76
CA SER A 107 -3.36 9.23 4.35
C SER A 107 -2.10 9.67 3.62
N PRO A 108 -1.93 9.31 2.35
CA PRO A 108 -0.84 9.84 1.52
C PRO A 108 -0.92 11.37 1.42
N ARG A 109 0.19 12.01 1.08
CA ARG A 109 0.22 13.45 0.80
C ARG A 109 -0.62 13.77 -0.44
N PRO A 110 -1.17 14.99 -0.58
CA PRO A 110 -2.04 15.36 -1.70
C PRO A 110 -1.42 15.07 -3.08
N GLU A 111 -0.12 15.31 -3.23
CA GLU A 111 0.63 15.05 -4.48
C GLU A 111 0.68 13.55 -4.78
N ASP A 112 1.01 12.72 -3.77
CA ASP A 112 1.08 11.27 -3.89
C ASP A 112 -0.32 10.67 -4.15
N GLN A 113 -1.39 11.27 -3.56
CA GLN A 113 -2.77 10.88 -3.83
C GLN A 113 -3.14 11.10 -5.30
N GLN A 114 -2.77 12.24 -5.88
CA GLN A 114 -3.04 12.54 -7.29
C GLN A 114 -2.38 11.50 -8.21
N ILE A 115 -1.13 11.15 -7.92
CA ILE A 115 -0.36 10.21 -8.73
C ILE A 115 -0.95 8.81 -8.62
N VAL A 116 -1.17 8.30 -7.40
CA VAL A 116 -1.72 6.95 -7.22
C VAL A 116 -3.14 6.82 -7.75
N THR A 117 -3.94 7.89 -7.67
CA THR A 117 -5.28 7.95 -8.27
C THR A 117 -5.21 7.86 -9.79
N ALA A 118 -4.30 8.62 -10.42
CA ALA A 118 -4.09 8.56 -11.87
C ALA A 118 -3.64 7.16 -12.31
N LEU A 119 -2.73 6.53 -11.58
CA LEU A 119 -2.27 5.17 -11.85
C LEU A 119 -3.36 4.12 -11.65
N ALA A 120 -4.16 4.22 -10.58
CA ALA A 120 -5.28 3.31 -10.36
C ALA A 120 -6.30 3.36 -11.52
N ARG A 121 -6.56 4.54 -12.07
CA ARG A 121 -7.45 4.74 -13.24
C ARG A 121 -6.93 4.05 -14.51
N THR A 122 -5.61 3.84 -14.64
CA THR A 122 -5.07 3.05 -15.77
C THR A 122 -5.30 1.55 -15.63
N GLY A 123 -5.82 1.10 -14.49
CA GLY A 123 -6.01 -0.32 -14.21
C GLY A 123 -4.75 -1.07 -13.78
N ILE A 124 -3.64 -0.36 -13.50
CA ILE A 124 -2.33 -0.98 -13.21
C ILE A 124 -2.39 -1.99 -12.05
N PHE A 125 -3.17 -1.69 -10.98
CA PHE A 125 -3.31 -2.60 -9.84
C PHE A 125 -4.17 -3.83 -10.18
N LYS A 126 -5.19 -3.68 -11.04
CA LYS A 126 -5.99 -4.79 -11.56
C LYS A 126 -5.14 -5.70 -12.45
N ALA A 127 -4.22 -5.12 -13.20
CA ALA A 127 -3.26 -5.82 -14.05
C ALA A 127 -2.04 -6.39 -13.27
N GLY A 128 -2.09 -6.44 -11.96
CA GLY A 128 -1.06 -7.08 -11.13
C GLY A 128 0.06 -6.16 -10.63
N GLY A 129 -0.02 -4.86 -10.89
CA GLY A 129 0.96 -3.89 -10.33
C GLY A 129 0.93 -3.88 -8.80
N VAL A 130 2.11 -3.90 -8.17
CA VAL A 130 2.29 -3.94 -6.72
C VAL A 130 2.92 -2.64 -6.26
N LEU A 131 2.21 -1.92 -5.40
CA LEU A 131 2.69 -0.67 -4.79
C LEU A 131 3.65 -1.00 -3.65
N ILE A 132 4.84 -0.42 -3.67
CA ILE A 132 5.84 -0.53 -2.60
C ILE A 132 6.20 0.84 -2.03
N GLY A 133 6.97 0.85 -0.94
CA GLY A 133 7.43 2.09 -0.31
C GLY A 133 6.49 2.61 0.78
N PRO A 134 6.56 3.91 1.12
CA PRO A 134 5.83 4.49 2.25
C PRO A 134 4.31 4.37 2.15
N MET A 135 3.71 4.46 0.96
CA MET A 135 2.26 4.28 0.80
C MET A 135 1.81 2.84 1.08
N ALA A 136 2.63 1.83 0.74
CA ALA A 136 2.34 0.46 1.14
C ALA A 136 2.33 0.32 2.66
N LEU A 137 3.32 0.93 3.35
CA LEU A 137 3.36 0.94 4.82
C LEU A 137 2.12 1.62 5.44
N GLN A 138 1.65 2.71 4.83
CA GLN A 138 0.42 3.39 5.27
C GLN A 138 -0.81 2.48 5.18
N SER A 139 -0.93 1.70 4.11
CA SER A 139 -2.05 0.78 3.92
C SER A 139 -2.04 -0.37 4.93
N TYR A 140 -0.87 -0.79 5.42
CA TYR A 140 -0.77 -1.84 6.44
C TYR A 140 -1.37 -1.43 7.78
N CYS A 141 -1.45 -0.15 8.10
CA CYS A 141 -2.12 0.30 9.33
C CYS A 141 -3.55 -0.20 9.42
N GLY A 142 -4.31 -0.05 8.35
CA GLY A 142 -5.68 -0.56 8.29
C GLY A 142 -5.74 -2.08 8.15
N LEU A 143 -4.90 -2.65 7.29
CA LEU A 143 -4.86 -4.09 7.02
C LEU A 143 -4.53 -4.92 8.27
N LEU A 144 -3.57 -4.46 9.09
CA LEU A 144 -3.15 -5.13 10.32
C LEU A 144 -3.90 -4.62 11.58
N GLY A 145 -4.82 -3.70 11.41
CA GLY A 145 -5.58 -3.14 12.53
C GLY A 145 -4.72 -2.39 13.57
N THR A 146 -3.67 -1.66 13.11
CA THR A 146 -2.71 -1.02 14.01
C THR A 146 -2.39 0.41 13.57
N ARG A 147 -1.97 1.26 14.52
CA ARG A 147 -1.49 2.62 14.26
C ARG A 147 0.04 2.62 14.35
N MET A 148 0.71 2.44 13.22
CA MET A 148 2.17 2.49 13.15
C MET A 148 2.63 3.94 13.06
N ALA A 149 3.43 4.39 14.03
CA ALA A 149 3.93 5.77 14.06
C ALA A 149 4.84 6.08 12.85
N SER A 150 5.58 5.08 12.38
CA SER A 150 6.46 5.20 11.22
C SER A 150 5.72 5.31 9.88
N ALA A 151 4.42 5.00 9.83
CA ALA A 151 3.59 5.13 8.64
C ALA A 151 2.99 6.54 8.49
N VAL A 152 2.97 7.32 9.56
CA VAL A 152 2.49 8.71 9.52
C VAL A 152 3.57 9.55 8.85
N ALA A 153 3.22 10.27 7.78
CA ALA A 153 4.12 11.22 7.16
C ALA A 153 4.43 12.32 8.16
N SER A 154 5.68 12.41 8.64
CA SER A 154 6.11 13.52 9.47
C SER A 154 6.33 14.74 8.57
N ASP A 155 5.57 15.81 8.80
CA ASP A 155 5.78 17.11 8.14
C ASP A 155 7.11 17.76 8.56
N ASP A 156 7.72 17.27 9.64
CA ASP A 156 8.93 17.82 10.26
C ASP A 156 10.26 17.33 9.63
N VAL A 157 10.22 16.41 8.67
CA VAL A 157 11.46 16.00 8.00
C VAL A 157 11.60 16.87 6.76
N GLY A 158 12.61 17.77 6.80
CA GLY A 158 13.05 18.63 5.71
C GLY A 158 13.19 17.93 4.35
N PRO A 159 13.68 18.58 3.29
CA PRO A 159 13.66 18.03 1.93
C PRO A 159 14.15 16.60 1.97
N HIS A 160 13.23 15.66 1.62
CA HIS A 160 13.41 14.22 1.81
C HIS A 160 14.71 13.77 1.16
N ASP A 161 15.65 13.41 2.03
CA ASP A 161 16.85 12.71 1.67
C ASP A 161 16.47 11.30 1.19
N ASP A 162 16.60 11.14 -0.07
CA ASP A 162 16.87 10.01 -0.92
C ASP A 162 16.61 8.59 -0.42
N GLY A 163 15.66 7.96 -1.03
CA GLY A 163 15.57 6.51 -1.15
C GLY A 163 14.30 5.84 -0.66
N ASP A 164 13.33 6.56 -0.10
CA ASP A 164 11.99 6.03 0.16
C ASP A 164 11.00 6.48 -0.94
N GLU A 165 11.40 6.29 -2.21
CA GLU A 165 10.52 6.51 -3.34
C GLU A 165 9.38 5.51 -3.34
N HIS A 166 8.18 5.99 -3.66
CA HIS A 166 7.09 5.10 -4.02
C HIS A 166 7.40 4.46 -5.37
N ALA A 167 7.26 3.17 -5.48
CA ALA A 167 7.36 2.48 -6.74
C ALA A 167 6.18 1.54 -6.94
N ILE A 168 5.80 1.32 -8.18
CA ILE A 168 4.89 0.28 -8.59
C ILE A 168 5.69 -0.71 -9.41
N ILE A 169 5.71 -1.95 -8.96
CA ILE A 169 6.38 -3.03 -9.63
C ILE A 169 5.34 -3.80 -10.44
N VAL A 170 5.57 -3.92 -11.75
CA VAL A 170 4.72 -4.69 -12.64
C VAL A 170 5.41 -6.02 -12.94
N PRO A 171 4.79 -7.16 -12.63
CA PRO A 171 5.30 -8.48 -12.99
C PRO A 171 5.48 -8.64 -14.51
N PRO A 172 6.43 -9.47 -14.98
CA PRO A 172 6.77 -9.60 -16.39
C PRO A 172 5.65 -10.22 -17.27
N ASP A 173 4.76 -11.00 -16.68
CA ASP A 173 3.79 -11.82 -17.39
C ASP A 173 2.49 -11.09 -17.75
N ASN A 174 2.37 -9.83 -17.42
CA ASN A 174 1.19 -9.03 -17.69
C ASN A 174 1.36 -8.19 -18.95
N GLU A 175 0.42 -8.34 -19.91
CA GLU A 175 0.31 -7.58 -21.15
C GLU A 175 0.14 -6.05 -21.00
N THR A 176 0.30 -5.52 -19.80
CA THR A 176 0.28 -4.08 -19.50
C THR A 176 1.45 -3.31 -20.13
N ALA A 177 1.94 -3.81 -21.26
CA ALA A 177 3.10 -3.30 -21.99
C ALA A 177 3.04 -1.80 -22.34
N ASN A 178 1.85 -1.20 -22.34
CA ASN A 178 1.63 0.17 -22.82
C ASN A 178 1.18 1.17 -21.73
N ILE A 179 1.12 0.76 -20.44
CA ILE A 179 0.79 1.68 -19.36
C ILE A 179 2.07 2.39 -18.91
N THR A 180 2.55 3.32 -19.71
CA THR A 180 3.51 4.32 -19.26
C THR A 180 2.70 5.60 -19.02
N PRO A 181 2.31 5.90 -17.77
CA PRO A 181 1.74 7.20 -17.51
C PRO A 181 2.84 8.23 -17.86
N LYS A 182 2.52 9.20 -18.67
CA LYS A 182 3.32 10.43 -18.78
C LYS A 182 3.19 11.17 -17.44
N LEU A 183 3.89 10.68 -16.44
CA LEU A 183 3.99 11.34 -15.15
C LEU A 183 4.94 12.51 -15.30
N SER A 184 4.52 13.68 -14.83
CA SER A 184 5.34 14.86 -14.69
C SER A 184 6.66 14.49 -14.01
N GLU A 185 7.79 15.06 -14.47
CA GLU A 185 9.14 14.87 -13.93
C GLU A 185 9.28 15.18 -12.41
N LYS A 186 8.22 15.66 -11.77
CA LYS A 186 8.16 15.98 -10.34
C LYS A 186 7.45 14.92 -9.48
N GLY A 187 6.97 13.81 -10.07
CA GLY A 187 6.25 12.77 -9.34
C GLY A 187 7.20 11.81 -8.60
N ARG A 188 6.92 11.54 -7.32
CA ARG A 188 7.70 10.60 -6.47
C ARG A 188 7.35 9.13 -6.68
N VAL A 189 6.47 8.81 -7.61
CA VAL A 189 6.06 7.43 -7.90
C VAL A 189 6.69 6.98 -9.21
N ARG A 190 7.51 5.93 -9.15
CA ARG A 190 8.16 5.33 -10.30
C ARG A 190 7.51 3.99 -10.63
N VAL A 191 7.16 3.78 -11.89
CA VAL A 191 6.73 2.47 -12.38
C VAL A 191 7.95 1.70 -12.86
N VAL A 192 8.22 0.55 -12.24
CA VAL A 192 9.35 -0.32 -12.54
C VAL A 192 8.82 -1.65 -13.06
N ARG A 193 9.28 -2.06 -14.24
CA ARG A 193 9.03 -3.41 -14.73
C ARG A 193 10.06 -4.36 -14.17
N LEU A 194 9.62 -5.48 -13.63
CA LEU A 194 10.50 -6.59 -13.33
C LEU A 194 11.00 -7.20 -14.65
N ALA A 195 12.31 -7.04 -14.90
CA ALA A 195 12.94 -7.75 -16.00
C ALA A 195 13.22 -9.20 -15.59
N PRO A 196 13.20 -10.17 -16.52
CA PRO A 196 13.51 -11.56 -16.19
C PRO A 196 14.98 -11.84 -15.86
N ALA A 197 15.85 -10.83 -15.91
CA ALA A 197 17.28 -10.97 -15.65
C ALA A 197 17.60 -11.03 -14.15
N ILE A 198 18.40 -12.01 -13.76
CA ILE A 198 18.64 -12.45 -12.39
C ILE A 198 19.86 -11.72 -11.80
N THR A 199 19.68 -10.53 -11.25
CA THR A 199 20.61 -9.92 -10.30
C THR A 199 20.14 -10.15 -8.86
N ASN A 200 21.03 -10.03 -7.87
CA ASN A 200 20.68 -10.22 -6.45
C ASN A 200 19.54 -9.27 -6.01
N ASP A 201 19.52 -8.03 -6.53
CA ASP A 201 18.46 -7.05 -6.26
C ASP A 201 17.11 -7.47 -6.85
N LEU A 202 17.11 -8.13 -8.02
CA LEU A 202 15.90 -8.65 -8.65
C LEU A 202 15.32 -9.86 -7.90
N ARG A 203 16.18 -10.75 -7.38
CA ARG A 203 15.70 -11.86 -6.52
C ARG A 203 15.02 -11.35 -5.27
N LEU A 204 15.58 -10.34 -4.62
CA LEU A 204 14.98 -9.73 -3.45
C LEU A 204 13.66 -9.02 -3.78
N THR A 205 13.59 -8.41 -4.97
CA THR A 205 12.35 -7.80 -5.47
C THR A 205 11.29 -8.87 -5.78
N HIS A 206 11.67 -10.01 -6.38
CA HIS A 206 10.74 -11.14 -6.57
C HIS A 206 10.19 -11.65 -5.24
N TYR A 207 11.04 -11.86 -4.23
CA TYR A 207 10.58 -12.23 -2.90
C TYR A 207 9.55 -11.24 -2.36
N LEU A 208 9.77 -9.94 -2.57
CA LEU A 208 8.88 -8.89 -2.06
C LEU A 208 7.50 -8.93 -2.72
N VAL A 209 7.44 -9.09 -4.04
CA VAL A 209 6.19 -8.96 -4.81
C VAL A 209 5.50 -10.28 -5.10
N ASP A 210 6.08 -11.41 -4.71
CA ASP A 210 5.43 -12.69 -4.79
C ASP A 210 4.27 -12.78 -3.79
N GLN A 211 3.08 -13.21 -4.25
CA GLN A 211 1.84 -13.25 -3.47
C GLN A 211 1.45 -11.91 -2.82
N PRO A 212 1.24 -10.85 -3.60
CA PRO A 212 0.84 -9.56 -3.06
C PRO A 212 -0.58 -9.64 -2.47
N VAL A 213 -0.81 -8.88 -1.42
CA VAL A 213 -2.11 -8.77 -0.78
C VAL A 213 -2.87 -7.54 -1.26
N ARG A 214 -4.20 -7.62 -1.22
CA ARG A 214 -5.06 -6.47 -1.49
C ARG A 214 -5.13 -5.56 -0.27
N SER A 215 -5.14 -4.27 -0.52
CA SER A 215 -5.34 -3.24 0.49
C SER A 215 -5.99 -2.01 -0.13
N ALA A 216 -6.21 -0.98 0.65
CA ALA A 216 -6.72 0.30 0.17
C ALA A 216 -5.96 1.48 0.78
N LEU A 217 -5.83 2.56 0.01
CA LEU A 217 -5.30 3.83 0.48
C LEU A 217 -6.44 4.78 0.80
N ILE A 218 -6.32 5.47 1.94
CA ILE A 218 -7.25 6.50 2.40
C ILE A 218 -6.87 7.82 1.73
N CYS A 219 -7.38 8.02 0.51
CA CYS A 219 -7.21 9.25 -0.25
C CYS A 219 -8.48 10.13 -0.13
N ASP A 220 -8.70 11.02 -1.09
CA ASP A 220 -9.99 11.75 -1.22
C ASP A 220 -11.13 10.82 -1.62
N ASP A 221 -10.79 9.68 -2.22
CA ASP A 221 -11.64 8.50 -2.37
C ASP A 221 -10.87 7.25 -1.94
N ALA A 222 -11.52 6.09 -1.90
CA ALA A 222 -10.88 4.81 -1.68
C ALA A 222 -10.13 4.38 -2.94
N ILE A 223 -8.85 4.04 -2.79
CA ILE A 223 -8.05 3.52 -3.89
C ILE A 223 -7.62 2.11 -3.56
N SER A 224 -8.17 1.12 -4.28
CA SER A 224 -7.73 -0.26 -4.20
C SER A 224 -6.32 -0.40 -4.76
N VAL A 225 -5.43 -1.02 -3.99
CA VAL A 225 -4.05 -1.28 -4.35
C VAL A 225 -3.66 -2.70 -4.03
N ARG A 226 -2.66 -3.22 -4.74
CA ARG A 226 -1.93 -4.41 -4.32
C ARG A 226 -0.64 -3.97 -3.67
N VAL A 227 -0.31 -4.57 -2.54
CA VAL A 227 0.90 -4.30 -1.77
C VAL A 227 1.59 -5.62 -1.43
N PRO A 228 2.90 -5.65 -1.17
CA PRO A 228 3.54 -6.86 -0.69
C PRO A 228 2.86 -7.39 0.58
N ASP A 229 3.00 -8.68 0.85
CA ASP A 229 2.64 -9.20 2.16
C ASP A 229 3.42 -8.44 3.25
N PRO A 230 2.76 -7.98 4.36
CA PRO A 230 3.42 -7.18 5.40
C PRO A 230 4.60 -7.88 6.08
N ALA A 231 4.57 -9.23 6.21
CA ALA A 231 5.69 -9.97 6.76
C ALA A 231 6.86 -10.03 5.78
N ARG A 232 6.61 -10.29 4.50
CA ARG A 232 7.64 -10.22 3.45
C ARG A 232 8.24 -8.83 3.34
N PHE A 233 7.42 -7.80 3.44
CA PHE A 233 7.90 -6.42 3.43
C PHE A 233 8.84 -6.13 4.61
N ALA A 234 8.54 -6.64 5.81
CA ALA A 234 9.40 -6.51 6.98
C ALA A 234 10.80 -7.11 6.74
N PHE A 235 10.89 -8.33 6.23
CA PHE A 235 12.18 -8.99 5.99
C PHE A 235 12.93 -8.45 4.77
N TYR A 236 12.21 -8.04 3.73
CA TYR A 236 12.81 -7.27 2.65
C TYR A 236 13.53 -6.02 3.18
N ARG A 237 12.85 -5.21 4.01
CA ARG A 237 13.42 -4.01 4.62
C ARG A 237 14.58 -4.36 5.55
N LEU A 238 14.46 -5.44 6.31
CA LEU A 238 15.52 -5.92 7.20
C LEU A 238 16.81 -6.20 6.44
N VAL A 239 16.73 -7.00 5.38
CA VAL A 239 17.88 -7.34 4.52
C VAL A 239 18.41 -6.09 3.83
N LEU A 240 17.54 -5.27 3.24
CA LEU A 240 17.93 -4.07 2.53
C LEU A 240 18.68 -3.08 3.42
N SER A 241 18.29 -2.94 4.69
CA SER A 241 18.97 -2.07 5.66
C SER A 241 20.43 -2.48 5.91
N GLN A 242 20.73 -3.78 5.81
CA GLN A 242 22.10 -4.31 5.98
C GLN A 242 22.92 -4.24 4.68
N LEU A 243 22.26 -4.33 3.52
CA LEU A 243 22.93 -4.23 2.21
C LEU A 243 23.25 -2.80 1.79
N ARG A 244 22.57 -1.82 2.38
CA ARG A 244 22.84 -0.41 2.11
C ARG A 244 24.25 -0.05 2.56
N ALA A 245 24.96 0.69 1.69
CA ALA A 245 26.35 1.10 1.92
C ALA A 245 26.50 1.90 3.22
N PRO A 246 27.72 1.95 3.79
CA PRO A 246 28.04 2.66 5.03
C PRO A 246 27.65 4.15 5.08
N ASN A 247 27.30 4.72 3.92
CA ASN A 247 26.90 6.14 3.77
C ASN A 247 25.43 6.41 4.16
N THR A 248 24.69 5.39 4.65
CA THR A 248 23.34 5.60 5.18
C THR A 248 23.41 6.32 6.52
N THR A 249 22.67 7.41 6.70
CA THR A 249 22.66 8.20 7.94
C THR A 249 22.11 7.38 9.11
N ALA A 250 22.61 7.65 10.33
CA ALA A 250 22.11 7.00 11.55
C ALA A 250 20.59 7.21 11.73
N ALA A 251 20.07 8.38 11.35
CA ALA A 251 18.64 8.69 11.39
C ALA A 251 17.82 7.77 10.48
N LYS A 252 18.31 7.52 9.26
CA LYS A 252 17.64 6.61 8.30
C LYS A 252 17.66 5.17 8.79
N THR A 253 18.80 4.71 9.31
CA THR A 253 18.93 3.37 9.92
C THR A 253 17.97 3.18 11.09
N ALA A 254 17.83 4.20 11.96
CA ALA A 254 16.90 4.18 13.09
C ALA A 254 15.44 4.16 12.62
N LYS A 255 15.10 4.92 11.57
CA LYS A 255 13.79 4.93 10.94
C LYS A 255 13.45 3.56 10.35
N ASP A 256 14.35 2.96 9.56
CA ASP A 256 14.17 1.63 8.97
C ASP A 256 13.94 0.58 10.06
N ARG A 257 14.77 0.57 11.10
CA ARG A 257 14.62 -0.35 12.24
C ARG A 257 13.25 -0.19 12.91
N ARG A 258 12.81 1.04 13.19
CA ARG A 258 11.49 1.30 13.80
C ARG A 258 10.36 0.74 12.94
N GLN A 259 10.41 0.94 11.62
CA GLN A 259 9.41 0.42 10.70
C GLN A 259 9.34 -1.12 10.74
N ILE A 260 10.49 -1.79 10.75
CA ILE A 260 10.58 -3.25 10.80
C ILE A 260 10.02 -3.76 12.14
N GLU A 261 10.42 -3.16 13.25
CA GLU A 261 9.94 -3.52 14.58
C GLU A 261 8.42 -3.34 14.73
N GLU A 262 7.86 -2.26 14.17
CA GLU A 262 6.43 -2.02 14.14
C GLU A 262 5.71 -3.05 13.28
N LEU A 263 6.24 -3.44 12.13
CA LEU A 263 5.67 -4.47 11.26
C LEU A 263 5.66 -5.85 11.91
N ILE A 264 6.75 -6.26 12.58
CA ILE A 264 6.80 -7.54 13.31
C ILE A 264 5.73 -7.55 14.41
N ARG A 265 5.64 -6.48 15.20
CA ARG A 265 4.62 -6.36 16.25
C ARG A 265 3.21 -6.35 15.68
N ALA A 266 2.99 -5.65 14.56
CA ALA A 266 1.69 -5.53 13.93
C ALA A 266 1.21 -6.89 13.35
N ASN A 267 2.08 -7.64 12.66
CA ASN A 267 1.76 -8.99 12.19
C ASN A 267 1.41 -9.92 13.37
N THR A 268 2.20 -9.89 14.44
CA THR A 268 1.93 -10.70 15.64
C THR A 268 0.60 -10.33 16.28
N ALA A 269 0.31 -9.04 16.45
CA ALA A 269 -0.94 -8.55 17.04
C ALA A 269 -2.18 -8.85 16.18
N ALA A 270 -2.01 -8.91 14.86
CA ALA A 270 -3.04 -9.31 13.91
C ALA A 270 -3.23 -10.84 13.82
N GLY A 271 -2.50 -11.64 14.61
CA GLY A 271 -2.56 -13.10 14.59
C GLY A 271 -1.83 -13.75 13.41
N ARG A 272 -1.02 -13.00 12.67
CA ARG A 272 -0.30 -13.44 11.46
C ARG A 272 1.09 -13.99 11.78
N THR A 273 1.17 -14.84 12.80
CA THR A 273 2.44 -15.47 13.23
C THR A 273 2.92 -16.53 12.24
N PHE A 274 1.99 -17.20 11.56
CA PHE A 274 2.32 -18.15 10.50
C PHE A 274 2.99 -17.45 9.31
N GLU A 275 2.37 -16.40 8.79
CA GLU A 275 2.90 -15.63 7.66
C GLU A 275 4.25 -14.98 8.00
N LEU A 276 4.43 -14.60 9.28
CA LEU A 276 5.72 -14.07 9.74
C LEU A 276 6.81 -15.17 9.71
N ALA A 277 6.52 -16.38 10.18
CA ALA A 277 7.44 -17.51 10.15
C ALA A 277 7.70 -17.97 8.71
N GLU A 278 6.67 -18.13 7.89
CA GLU A 278 6.77 -18.51 6.49
C GLU A 278 7.65 -17.52 5.70
N ALA A 279 7.39 -16.22 5.83
CA ALA A 279 8.18 -15.19 5.16
C ALA A 279 9.66 -15.22 5.59
N TRP A 280 9.93 -15.47 6.87
CA TRP A 280 11.29 -15.70 7.37
C TRP A 280 11.91 -16.93 6.71
N GLY A 281 11.24 -18.09 6.77
CA GLY A 281 11.71 -19.37 6.23
C GLY A 281 11.99 -19.28 4.73
N LEU A 282 11.10 -18.66 3.95
CA LEU A 282 11.30 -18.42 2.52
C LEU A 282 12.57 -17.60 2.25
N MET A 283 12.84 -16.55 3.05
CA MET A 283 14.07 -15.76 2.91
C MET A 283 15.30 -16.58 3.35
N TRP A 284 15.18 -17.30 4.45
CA TRP A 284 16.27 -18.08 5.03
C TRP A 284 16.72 -19.24 4.14
N HIS A 285 15.79 -20.02 3.61
CA HIS A 285 16.07 -21.19 2.80
C HIS A 285 16.26 -20.88 1.32
N GLY A 286 15.42 -19.98 0.78
CA GLY A 286 15.41 -19.64 -0.65
C GLY A 286 16.56 -18.71 -1.08
N TYR A 287 17.12 -17.92 -0.14
CA TYR A 287 18.09 -16.87 -0.46
C TYR A 287 19.37 -17.00 0.37
N ALA A 288 20.09 -18.12 0.21
CA ALA A 288 21.28 -18.45 0.99
C ALA A 288 22.32 -17.31 1.08
N GLY A 289 22.51 -16.55 -0.01
CA GLY A 289 23.42 -15.40 -0.05
C GLY A 289 23.00 -14.22 0.85
N LEU A 290 21.74 -14.17 1.26
CA LEU A 290 21.17 -13.11 2.10
C LEU A 290 21.02 -13.49 3.57
N ARG A 291 21.25 -14.76 3.93
CA ARG A 291 21.11 -15.25 5.32
C ARG A 291 21.90 -14.42 6.33
N LYS A 292 23.13 -14.04 5.96
CA LYS A 292 23.97 -13.21 6.83
C LYS A 292 23.32 -11.86 7.09
N ALA A 293 22.90 -11.16 6.02
CA ALA A 293 22.25 -9.86 6.15
C ALA A 293 20.92 -9.97 6.93
N LEU A 294 20.14 -11.01 6.69
CA LEU A 294 18.91 -11.29 7.44
C LEU A 294 19.19 -11.49 8.94
N ALA A 295 20.19 -12.30 9.28
CA ALA A 295 20.56 -12.57 10.67
C ALA A 295 21.16 -11.34 11.38
N GLU A 296 22.03 -10.57 10.71
CA GLU A 296 22.60 -9.32 11.24
C GLU A 296 21.51 -8.29 11.47
N GLY A 297 20.57 -8.18 10.52
CA GLY A 297 19.40 -7.31 10.65
C GLY A 297 18.51 -7.69 11.83
N ALA A 298 18.26 -8.99 12.03
CA ALA A 298 17.46 -9.48 13.15
C ALA A 298 18.16 -9.22 14.50
N LEU A 299 19.49 -9.37 14.59
CA LEU A 299 20.27 -9.01 15.79
C LEU A 299 20.25 -7.51 16.11
N ALA A 300 20.00 -6.67 15.12
CA ALA A 300 19.87 -5.22 15.33
C ALA A 300 18.49 -4.78 15.85
N LEU A 301 17.51 -5.69 15.90
CA LEU A 301 16.18 -5.43 16.47
C LEU A 301 16.26 -5.30 18.00
N GLY A 302 15.32 -4.58 18.59
CA GLY A 302 15.14 -4.60 20.04
C GLY A 302 14.69 -5.96 20.56
N ASP A 303 14.89 -6.22 21.84
CA ASP A 303 14.62 -7.54 22.48
C ASP A 303 13.19 -8.02 22.23
N LYS A 304 12.20 -7.16 22.39
CA LYS A 304 10.79 -7.55 22.23
C LYS A 304 10.42 -7.94 20.79
N PRO A 305 10.74 -7.18 19.74
CA PRO A 305 10.53 -7.62 18.36
C PRO A 305 11.29 -8.90 18.00
N LEU A 306 12.54 -9.04 18.45
CA LEU A 306 13.32 -10.26 18.22
C LEU A 306 12.66 -11.47 18.90
N THR A 307 12.19 -11.35 20.14
CA THR A 307 11.48 -12.42 20.84
C THR A 307 10.18 -12.80 20.14
N LEU A 308 9.40 -11.84 19.64
CA LEU A 308 8.17 -12.10 18.89
C LEU A 308 8.46 -12.86 17.60
N LEU A 309 9.47 -12.43 16.84
CA LEU A 309 9.93 -13.12 15.63
C LEU A 309 10.39 -14.55 15.93
N ALA A 310 11.27 -14.71 16.91
CA ALA A 310 11.80 -16.01 17.30
C ALA A 310 10.69 -16.96 17.77
N SER A 311 9.73 -16.48 18.55
CA SER A 311 8.59 -17.28 19.01
C SER A 311 7.69 -17.72 17.84
N ALA A 312 7.49 -16.87 16.85
CA ALA A 312 6.76 -17.24 15.64
C ALA A 312 7.52 -18.34 14.87
N CYS A 313 8.81 -18.12 14.59
CA CYS A 313 9.66 -19.09 13.87
C CYS A 313 9.81 -20.41 14.62
N HIS A 314 10.03 -20.39 15.95
CA HIS A 314 10.09 -21.59 16.78
C HIS A 314 8.82 -22.43 16.69
N ARG A 315 7.67 -21.78 16.78
CA ARG A 315 6.35 -22.44 16.70
C ARG A 315 6.14 -23.22 15.40
N PHE A 316 6.75 -22.80 14.31
CA PHE A 316 6.61 -23.41 12.99
C PHE A 316 7.89 -24.12 12.52
N GLY A 317 8.88 -24.30 13.40
CA GLY A 317 10.09 -25.05 13.12
C GLY A 317 11.07 -24.36 12.18
N GLU A 318 11.03 -23.03 12.06
CA GLU A 318 11.89 -22.29 11.15
C GLU A 318 13.28 -22.01 11.74
N GLU A 319 14.32 -22.33 10.98
CA GLU A 319 15.72 -22.07 11.35
C GLU A 319 16.03 -20.54 11.35
N PRO A 320 16.95 -20.07 12.21
CA PRO A 320 17.73 -20.84 13.20
C PRO A 320 17.03 -20.96 14.55
N PHE A 321 15.73 -20.68 14.64
CA PHE A 321 14.97 -20.57 15.89
C PHE A 321 14.25 -21.87 16.29
N ALA A 322 14.23 -22.88 15.42
CA ALA A 322 13.47 -24.12 15.64
C ALA A 322 13.69 -24.74 17.03
N ASP A 323 14.95 -24.82 17.49
CA ASP A 323 15.33 -25.41 18.79
C ASP A 323 16.02 -24.39 19.72
N ALA A 324 15.93 -23.08 19.42
CA ALA A 324 16.69 -22.07 20.11
C ALA A 324 16.02 -21.60 21.41
N THR A 325 16.72 -21.70 22.53
CA THR A 325 16.32 -21.08 23.80
C THR A 325 16.75 -19.62 23.91
N ASP A 326 17.86 -19.25 23.24
CA ASP A 326 18.35 -17.88 23.09
C ASP A 326 18.37 -17.48 21.61
N PRO A 327 17.43 -16.61 21.16
CA PRO A 327 17.36 -16.18 19.79
C PRO A 327 18.63 -15.47 19.28
N ALA A 328 19.26 -14.66 20.12
CA ALA A 328 20.46 -13.92 19.73
C ALA A 328 21.67 -14.86 19.58
N ALA A 329 21.81 -15.84 20.47
CA ALA A 329 22.85 -16.86 20.36
C ALA A 329 22.68 -17.71 19.09
N ALA A 330 21.45 -18.12 18.76
CA ALA A 330 21.14 -18.89 17.55
C ALA A 330 21.54 -18.13 16.28
N LEU A 331 21.21 -16.84 16.17
CA LEU A 331 21.59 -15.99 15.05
C LEU A 331 23.12 -15.84 14.94
N ARG A 332 23.82 -15.59 16.05
CA ARG A 332 25.30 -15.48 16.06
C ARG A 332 25.96 -16.78 15.60
N ALA A 333 25.47 -17.93 16.06
CA ALA A 333 25.96 -19.23 15.64
C ALA A 333 25.76 -19.48 14.13
N ALA A 334 24.59 -19.07 13.59
CA ALA A 334 24.30 -19.19 12.17
C ALA A 334 25.24 -18.31 11.30
N ILE A 335 25.55 -17.10 11.74
CA ILE A 335 26.52 -16.20 11.07
C ILE A 335 27.92 -16.80 11.09
N GLY A 336 28.34 -17.41 12.23
CA GLY A 336 29.66 -18.05 12.40
C GLY A 336 29.87 -19.23 11.47
N LYS A 337 28.89 -20.11 11.31
CA LYS A 337 28.96 -21.27 10.40
C LYS A 337 29.17 -20.85 8.93
N GLY A 338 28.61 -19.74 8.50
CA GLY A 338 28.78 -19.21 7.13
C GLY A 338 30.20 -18.72 6.79
N ARG A 339 31.06 -18.46 7.80
CA ARG A 339 32.46 -18.06 7.59
C ARG A 339 33.37 -19.24 7.29
N HIS A 340 33.08 -20.44 7.76
CA HIS A 340 33.89 -21.62 7.57
C HIS A 340 33.64 -22.29 6.21
N SER A 341 32.44 -22.19 5.64
CA SER A 341 32.11 -22.75 4.33
C SER A 341 32.77 -22.03 3.15
N LYS A 342 33.33 -20.82 3.32
CA LYS A 342 34.05 -20.08 2.26
C LYS A 342 35.56 -20.30 2.28
N ARG A 343 36.12 -21.11 3.19
CA ARG A 343 37.55 -21.41 3.30
C ARG A 343 37.91 -22.87 2.98
N ALA A 344 36.93 -23.66 2.60
CA ALA A 344 37.10 -25.01 2.01
C ALA A 344 36.65 -24.96 0.50
#